data_a2ffbc3c1442431c1c1a3d3e2845e2d0
#
_entry.id   a2ffbc3c1442431c1c1a3d3e2845e2d0
#
_cell.length_a   1.000
_cell.length_b   1.000
_cell.length_c   1.000
_cell.angle_alpha   90.00
_cell.angle_beta   90.00
_cell.angle_gamma   90.00
#
_symmetry.space_group_name_H-M   'P 1'
#
loop_
_entity.id
_entity.type
_entity.pdbx_description
1 polymer ?
#
loop_
_entity_poly.entity_id
_entity_poly.type
_entity_poly.pdbx_seq_one_letter_code
_entity_poly.pdbx_strand_id
1 'polypeptide(L)'
;LLLQEEKPRPQEIQNELFKVEQYVEMVLGYLRTEDMASDIRFEEVDMDSLIREQIHKFARIFIGKKLSLEYQEVSETVLTDEKWLGFVLGQILSNALKYTKKGKISIYMSKSRPHTLVIEDTGIGIRAEDLPRVFEKGFTGYNGREENRSTGIGLYLCGKIMKRLDHGIRIESELGKGTKVFLELGRKKMDLY
;
A
#
# COMPACT_ATOMS: atom_id res chain seq x y z
N LEU A 1 -37.50 11.56 23.06
CA LEU A 1 -36.85 10.95 21.89
C LEU A 1 -35.68 10.13 22.41
N LEU A 2 -35.91 8.82 22.66
CA LEU A 2 -34.88 7.85 23.00
C LEU A 2 -34.08 7.57 21.70
N LEU A 3 -32.84 7.99 21.65
CA LEU A 3 -31.87 7.53 20.66
C LEU A 3 -31.72 6.01 20.88
N GLN A 4 -32.28 5.20 20.00
CA GLN A 4 -31.94 3.80 19.91
C GLN A 4 -30.49 3.74 19.38
N GLU A 5 -29.52 3.56 20.28
CA GLU A 5 -28.17 3.19 19.92
C GLU A 5 -28.25 1.78 19.30
N GLU A 6 -28.28 1.71 17.98
CA GLU A 6 -28.08 0.44 17.27
C GLU A 6 -26.72 -0.13 17.71
N LYS A 7 -26.74 -1.28 18.36
CA LYS A 7 -25.51 -1.99 18.72
C LYS A 7 -24.71 -2.25 17.44
N PRO A 8 -23.45 -1.84 17.38
CA PRO A 8 -22.64 -2.03 16.18
C PRO A 8 -22.57 -3.53 15.83
N ARG A 9 -22.69 -3.85 14.55
CA ARG A 9 -22.61 -5.23 14.08
C ARG A 9 -21.20 -5.76 14.32
N PRO A 10 -21.01 -7.03 14.66
CA PRO A 10 -19.68 -7.61 14.89
C PRO A 10 -18.68 -7.33 13.76
N GLN A 11 -19.12 -7.31 12.51
CA GLN A 11 -18.32 -6.97 11.34
C GLN A 11 -17.85 -5.52 11.33
N GLU A 12 -18.65 -4.58 11.80
CA GLU A 12 -18.28 -3.16 11.90
C GLU A 12 -17.19 -2.98 12.95
N ILE A 13 -17.32 -3.64 14.11
CA ILE A 13 -16.30 -3.63 15.16
C ILE A 13 -14.99 -4.23 14.63
N GLN A 14 -15.03 -5.36 13.93
CA GLN A 14 -13.82 -5.99 13.36
C GLN A 14 -13.15 -5.09 12.33
N ASN A 15 -13.89 -4.39 11.49
CA ASN A 15 -13.34 -3.44 10.53
C ASN A 15 -12.67 -2.25 11.22
N GLU A 16 -13.24 -1.74 12.31
CA GLU A 16 -12.61 -0.65 13.07
C GLU A 16 -11.35 -1.13 13.80
N LEU A 17 -11.36 -2.33 14.38
CA LEU A 17 -10.17 -2.94 14.99
C LEU A 17 -9.05 -3.13 13.96
N PHE A 18 -9.35 -3.60 12.76
CA PHE A 18 -8.36 -3.73 11.69
C PHE A 18 -7.75 -2.37 11.30
N LYS A 19 -8.54 -1.29 11.25
CA LYS A 19 -8.01 0.06 11.01
C LYS A 19 -7.06 0.51 12.13
N VAL A 20 -7.40 0.20 13.38
CA VAL A 20 -6.53 0.50 14.53
C VAL A 20 -5.22 -0.29 14.41
N GLU A 21 -5.26 -1.56 14.05
CA GLU A 21 -4.08 -2.40 13.81
C GLU A 21 -3.19 -1.80 12.72
N GLN A 22 -3.75 -1.44 11.57
CA GLN A 22 -3.03 -0.78 10.48
C GLN A 22 -2.40 0.55 10.91
N TYR A 23 -3.09 1.31 11.76
CA TYR A 23 -2.55 2.55 12.29
C TYR A 23 -1.37 2.30 13.24
N VAL A 24 -1.48 1.31 14.12
CA VAL A 24 -0.40 0.91 15.04
C VAL A 24 0.82 0.41 14.26
N GLU A 25 0.63 -0.46 13.26
CA GLU A 25 1.72 -0.92 12.38
C GLU A 25 2.42 0.24 11.68
N MET A 26 1.65 1.22 11.20
CA MET A 26 2.20 2.41 10.55
C MET A 26 3.04 3.25 11.54
N VAL A 27 2.57 3.46 12.77
CA VAL A 27 3.31 4.22 13.80
C VAL A 27 4.57 3.48 14.20
N LEU A 28 4.49 2.16 14.42
CA LEU A 28 5.67 1.34 14.73
C LEU A 28 6.67 1.33 13.57
N GLY A 29 6.18 1.23 12.33
CA GLY A 29 7.01 1.36 11.13
C GLY A 29 7.72 2.71 11.09
N TYR A 30 7.03 3.80 11.39
CA TYR A 30 7.62 5.13 11.44
C TYR A 30 8.74 5.22 12.50
N LEU A 31 8.51 4.76 13.72
CA LEU A 31 9.52 4.78 14.79
C LEU A 31 10.75 3.94 14.45
N ARG A 32 10.55 2.78 13.82
CA ARG A 32 11.65 1.89 13.42
C ARG A 32 12.43 2.38 12.20
N THR A 33 11.87 3.28 11.37
CA THR A 33 12.59 3.77 10.19
C THR A 33 13.82 4.62 10.51
N GLU A 34 13.98 5.11 11.74
CA GLU A 34 15.19 5.83 12.16
C GLU A 34 16.36 4.86 12.35
N ASP A 35 16.11 3.66 12.90
CA ASP A 35 17.12 2.61 13.13
C ASP A 35 17.11 1.51 12.06
N MET A 36 16.38 1.69 10.96
CA MET A 36 16.13 0.69 9.93
C MET A 36 17.40 0.09 9.31
N ALA A 37 18.50 0.85 9.27
CA ALA A 37 19.76 0.37 8.68
C ALA A 37 20.34 -0.86 9.39
N SER A 38 20.07 -1.03 10.69
CA SER A 38 20.51 -2.18 11.49
C SER A 38 19.51 -3.35 11.49
N ASP A 39 18.26 -3.12 11.04
CA ASP A 39 17.16 -4.09 11.12
C ASP A 39 16.86 -4.76 9.75
N ILE A 40 17.42 -4.27 8.64
CA ILE A 40 17.20 -4.83 7.30
C ILE A 40 17.94 -6.16 7.16
N ARG A 41 17.19 -7.19 6.76
CA ARG A 41 17.73 -8.52 6.42
C ARG A 41 17.37 -8.86 4.99
N PHE A 42 18.36 -8.79 4.11
CA PHE A 42 18.17 -9.16 2.72
C PHE A 42 18.17 -10.67 2.53
N GLU A 43 17.09 -11.18 1.94
CA GLU A 43 16.92 -12.59 1.57
C GLU A 43 16.18 -12.70 0.23
N GLU A 44 16.26 -13.87 -0.38
CA GLU A 44 15.49 -14.17 -1.60
C GLU A 44 14.04 -14.42 -1.21
N VAL A 45 13.16 -13.49 -1.58
CA VAL A 45 11.73 -13.51 -1.24
C VAL A 45 10.91 -13.90 -2.47
N ASP A 46 10.08 -14.94 -2.33
CA ASP A 46 9.08 -15.29 -3.32
C ASP A 46 7.95 -14.25 -3.32
N MET A 47 7.84 -13.52 -4.42
CA MET A 47 6.90 -12.42 -4.53
C MET A 47 5.44 -12.86 -4.56
N ASP A 48 5.14 -14.03 -5.14
CA ASP A 48 3.77 -14.54 -5.17
C ASP A 48 3.26 -14.83 -3.76
N SER A 49 4.06 -15.51 -2.96
CA SER A 49 3.75 -15.83 -1.57
C SER A 49 3.53 -14.56 -0.74
N LEU A 50 4.43 -13.59 -0.84
CA LEU A 50 4.33 -12.33 -0.11
C LEU A 50 3.08 -11.53 -0.51
N ILE A 51 2.78 -11.43 -1.81
CA ILE A 51 1.60 -10.71 -2.31
C ILE A 51 0.32 -11.41 -1.83
N ARG A 52 0.24 -12.73 -1.93
CA ARG A 52 -0.93 -13.50 -1.46
C ARG A 52 -1.16 -13.34 0.03
N GLU A 53 -0.11 -13.33 0.83
CA GLU A 53 -0.21 -13.06 2.27
C GLU A 53 -0.86 -11.69 2.53
N GLN A 54 -0.39 -10.63 1.83
CA GLN A 54 -1.00 -9.32 1.98
C GLN A 54 -2.46 -9.28 1.49
N ILE A 55 -2.77 -9.91 0.36
CA ILE A 55 -4.16 -10.04 -0.13
C ILE A 55 -5.05 -10.70 0.94
N HIS A 56 -4.59 -11.77 1.57
CA HIS A 56 -5.33 -12.48 2.62
C HIS A 56 -5.64 -11.59 3.83
N LYS A 57 -4.71 -10.75 4.25
CA LYS A 57 -4.93 -9.78 5.34
C LYS A 57 -6.11 -8.84 5.05
N PHE A 58 -6.31 -8.45 3.79
CA PHE A 58 -7.36 -7.53 3.37
C PHE A 58 -8.62 -8.22 2.82
N ALA A 59 -8.69 -9.55 2.74
CA ALA A 59 -9.79 -10.29 2.11
C ALA A 59 -11.17 -9.88 2.62
N ARG A 60 -11.31 -9.70 3.94
CA ARG A 60 -12.59 -9.27 4.56
C ARG A 60 -13.04 -7.89 4.09
N ILE A 61 -12.10 -6.98 3.85
CA ILE A 61 -12.41 -5.62 3.38
C ILE A 61 -12.86 -5.67 1.92
N PHE A 62 -12.20 -6.47 1.07
CA PHE A 62 -12.64 -6.71 -0.30
C PHE A 62 -14.08 -7.20 -0.35
N ILE A 63 -14.40 -8.23 0.44
CA ILE A 63 -15.74 -8.82 0.51
C ILE A 63 -16.75 -7.80 1.03
N GLY A 64 -16.45 -7.11 2.13
CA GLY A 64 -17.35 -6.14 2.76
C GLY A 64 -17.65 -4.94 1.85
N LYS A 65 -16.68 -4.50 1.07
CA LYS A 65 -16.85 -3.42 0.09
C LYS A 65 -17.38 -3.90 -1.27
N LYS A 66 -17.47 -5.21 -1.51
CA LYS A 66 -17.83 -5.81 -2.80
C LYS A 66 -16.91 -5.33 -3.93
N LEU A 67 -15.62 -5.19 -3.66
CA LEU A 67 -14.61 -4.85 -4.65
C LEU A 67 -14.08 -6.11 -5.32
N SER A 68 -13.88 -6.06 -6.63
CA SER A 68 -13.23 -7.15 -7.37
C SER A 68 -11.72 -7.07 -7.20
N LEU A 69 -11.09 -8.22 -7.01
CA LEU A 69 -9.63 -8.38 -7.06
C LEU A 69 -9.26 -9.14 -8.33
N GLU A 70 -8.41 -8.54 -9.15
CA GLU A 70 -7.77 -9.17 -10.30
C GLU A 70 -6.29 -9.39 -9.96
N TYR A 71 -5.91 -10.61 -9.67
CA TYR A 71 -4.54 -10.97 -9.35
C TYR A 71 -3.95 -11.86 -10.44
N GLN A 72 -2.81 -11.45 -10.98
CA GLN A 72 -2.01 -12.28 -11.88
C GLN A 72 -0.82 -12.83 -11.07
N GLU A 73 -0.68 -14.15 -11.09
CA GLU A 73 0.43 -14.85 -10.42
C GLU A 73 1.79 -14.29 -10.83
N VAL A 74 2.67 -14.12 -9.85
CA VAL A 74 3.98 -13.48 -10.01
C VAL A 74 5.08 -14.51 -9.80
N SER A 75 5.70 -14.95 -10.88
CA SER A 75 6.81 -15.92 -10.82
C SER A 75 8.16 -15.20 -10.73
N GLU A 76 8.35 -14.38 -9.70
CA GLU A 76 9.62 -13.67 -9.45
C GLU A 76 10.10 -13.85 -8.02
N THR A 77 11.41 -14.05 -7.87
CA THR A 77 12.12 -13.99 -6.59
C THR A 77 12.93 -12.70 -6.55
N VAL A 78 12.85 -11.97 -5.46
CA VAL A 78 13.49 -10.67 -5.29
C VAL A 78 14.37 -10.67 -4.05
N LEU A 79 15.61 -10.19 -4.18
CA LEU A 79 16.50 -10.00 -3.04
C LEU A 79 16.09 -8.73 -2.28
N THR A 80 15.38 -8.91 -1.16
CA THR A 80 14.78 -7.81 -0.39
C THR A 80 14.62 -8.22 1.08
N ASP A 81 14.02 -7.35 1.88
CA ASP A 81 13.56 -7.68 3.23
C ASP A 81 12.04 -7.95 3.18
N GLU A 82 11.63 -9.18 3.48
CA GLU A 82 10.24 -9.63 3.41
C GLU A 82 9.30 -8.77 4.27
N LYS A 83 9.70 -8.46 5.50
CA LYS A 83 8.92 -7.68 6.46
C LYS A 83 8.69 -6.26 5.97
N TRP A 84 9.75 -5.60 5.51
CA TRP A 84 9.66 -4.22 5.07
C TRP A 84 8.95 -4.06 3.71
N LEU A 85 9.19 -4.98 2.78
CA LEU A 85 8.45 -5.00 1.51
C LEU A 85 6.98 -5.36 1.74
N GLY A 86 6.69 -6.32 2.63
CA GLY A 86 5.33 -6.64 3.07
C GLY A 86 4.59 -5.45 3.65
N PHE A 87 5.27 -4.62 4.47
CA PHE A 87 4.71 -3.36 4.97
C PHE A 87 4.35 -2.40 3.82
N VAL A 88 5.23 -2.22 2.83
CA VAL A 88 4.96 -1.36 1.66
C VAL A 88 3.74 -1.85 0.90
N LEU A 89 3.67 -3.15 0.59
CA LEU A 89 2.53 -3.77 -0.09
C LEU A 89 1.22 -3.55 0.70
N GLY A 90 1.26 -3.77 2.00
CA GLY A 90 0.12 -3.54 2.90
C GLY A 90 -0.38 -2.09 2.87
N GLN A 91 0.54 -1.11 2.92
CA GLN A 91 0.18 0.31 2.85
C GLN A 91 -0.45 0.70 1.51
N ILE A 92 0.08 0.17 0.39
CA ILE A 92 -0.45 0.45 -0.95
C ILE A 92 -1.84 -0.18 -1.10
N LEU A 93 -2.03 -1.44 -0.68
CA LEU A 93 -3.33 -2.11 -0.70
C LEU A 93 -4.35 -1.41 0.20
N SER A 94 -3.94 -0.98 1.38
CA SER A 94 -4.78 -0.20 2.29
C SER A 94 -5.26 1.10 1.62
N ASN A 95 -4.38 1.82 0.94
CA ASN A 95 -4.74 3.02 0.19
C ASN A 95 -5.69 2.71 -0.97
N ALA A 96 -5.40 1.70 -1.79
CA ALA A 96 -6.27 1.28 -2.90
C ALA A 96 -7.68 0.95 -2.40
N LEU A 97 -7.78 0.18 -1.31
CA LEU A 97 -9.06 -0.17 -0.68
C LEU A 97 -9.76 1.03 -0.08
N LYS A 98 -9.02 1.96 0.52
CA LYS A 98 -9.58 3.17 1.14
C LYS A 98 -10.24 4.07 0.10
N TYR A 99 -9.56 4.31 -1.01
CA TYR A 99 -9.97 5.28 -2.03
C TYR A 99 -10.81 4.67 -3.16
N THR A 100 -11.02 3.36 -3.18
CA THR A 100 -11.93 2.69 -4.10
C THR A 100 -13.26 2.36 -3.39
N LYS A 101 -14.33 3.02 -3.80
CA LYS A 101 -15.69 2.78 -3.26
C LYS A 101 -16.41 1.67 -4.02
N LYS A 102 -16.20 1.59 -5.35
CA LYS A 102 -16.76 0.58 -6.26
C LYS A 102 -15.76 0.31 -7.37
N GLY A 103 -15.74 -0.91 -7.90
CA GLY A 103 -14.84 -1.30 -8.98
C GLY A 103 -13.87 -2.39 -8.57
N LYS A 104 -12.61 -2.25 -8.95
CA LYS A 104 -11.62 -3.31 -8.78
C LYS A 104 -10.25 -2.79 -8.35
N ILE A 105 -9.46 -3.72 -7.83
CA ILE A 105 -8.03 -3.57 -7.63
C ILE A 105 -7.34 -4.69 -8.41
N SER A 106 -6.34 -4.34 -9.23
CA SER A 106 -5.59 -5.28 -10.06
C SER A 106 -4.13 -5.29 -9.61
N ILE A 107 -3.54 -6.49 -9.52
CA ILE A 107 -2.13 -6.69 -9.12
C ILE A 107 -1.47 -7.57 -10.18
N TYR A 108 -0.41 -7.09 -10.80
CA TYR A 108 0.26 -7.76 -11.91
C TYR A 108 1.67 -7.26 -12.14
N MET A 109 2.51 -8.06 -12.83
CA MET A 109 3.81 -7.59 -13.31
C MET A 109 3.68 -6.77 -14.57
N SER A 110 4.41 -5.67 -14.63
CA SER A 110 4.42 -4.77 -15.79
C SER A 110 4.98 -5.48 -17.03
N LYS A 111 4.23 -5.44 -18.15
CA LYS A 111 4.72 -5.98 -19.42
C LYS A 111 5.79 -5.09 -20.10
N SER A 112 5.83 -3.82 -19.76
CA SER A 112 6.72 -2.83 -20.39
C SER A 112 7.95 -2.49 -19.56
N ARG A 113 7.98 -2.89 -18.27
CA ARG A 113 9.06 -2.61 -17.33
C ARG A 113 9.43 -3.88 -16.59
N PRO A 114 10.67 -4.39 -16.78
CA PRO A 114 11.11 -5.59 -16.09
C PRO A 114 11.11 -5.35 -14.57
N HIS A 115 10.91 -6.41 -13.79
CA HIS A 115 10.95 -6.41 -12.34
C HIS A 115 10.08 -5.32 -11.69
N THR A 116 8.94 -5.01 -12.30
CA THR A 116 8.05 -3.95 -11.81
C THR A 116 6.67 -4.51 -11.51
N LEU A 117 6.35 -4.58 -10.22
CA LEU A 117 5.01 -4.91 -9.75
C LEU A 117 4.11 -3.69 -9.83
N VAL A 118 2.90 -3.88 -10.35
CA VAL A 118 1.87 -2.84 -10.45
C VAL A 118 0.69 -3.19 -9.57
N ILE A 119 0.28 -2.24 -8.74
CA ILE A 119 -0.99 -2.27 -8.01
C ILE A 119 -1.84 -1.12 -8.54
N GLU A 120 -2.94 -1.46 -9.19
CA GLU A 120 -3.84 -0.53 -9.87
C GLU A 120 -5.22 -0.58 -9.22
N ASP A 121 -5.79 0.57 -8.89
CA ASP A 121 -7.16 0.72 -8.42
C ASP A 121 -8.00 1.59 -9.36
N THR A 122 -9.30 1.38 -9.36
CA THR A 122 -10.28 2.18 -10.09
C THR A 122 -10.98 3.19 -9.19
N GLY A 123 -10.27 3.71 -8.20
CA GLY A 123 -10.79 4.64 -7.21
C GLY A 123 -10.89 6.07 -7.71
N ILE A 124 -10.97 6.99 -6.75
CA ILE A 124 -11.16 8.42 -7.02
C ILE A 124 -9.99 9.09 -7.73
N GLY A 125 -8.80 8.47 -7.73
CA GLY A 125 -7.57 9.05 -8.26
C GLY A 125 -7.02 10.21 -7.44
N ILE A 126 -5.92 10.79 -7.93
CA ILE A 126 -5.17 11.89 -7.29
C ILE A 126 -5.13 13.05 -8.28
N ARG A 127 -5.27 14.28 -7.79
CA ARG A 127 -5.12 15.48 -8.61
C ARG A 127 -3.68 15.59 -9.11
N ALA A 128 -3.50 16.11 -10.33
CA ALA A 128 -2.17 16.29 -10.93
C ALA A 128 -1.26 17.20 -10.08
N GLU A 129 -1.83 18.21 -9.43
CA GLU A 129 -1.13 19.14 -8.54
C GLU A 129 -0.62 18.49 -7.24
N ASP A 130 -1.29 17.39 -6.78
CA ASP A 130 -0.94 16.65 -5.57
C ASP A 130 0.11 15.56 -5.84
N LEU A 131 0.19 15.01 -7.07
CA LEU A 131 1.07 13.90 -7.43
C LEU A 131 2.55 14.11 -7.06
N PRO A 132 3.17 15.26 -7.30
CA PRO A 132 4.58 15.47 -6.92
C PRO A 132 4.84 15.39 -5.42
N ARG A 133 3.79 15.56 -4.61
CA ARG A 133 3.87 15.70 -3.16
C ARG A 133 3.40 14.47 -2.38
N VAL A 134 2.89 13.42 -3.04
CA VAL A 134 2.29 12.25 -2.37
C VAL A 134 3.25 11.51 -1.44
N PHE A 135 4.56 11.65 -1.64
CA PHE A 135 5.60 11.06 -0.79
C PHE A 135 6.16 12.05 0.26
N GLU A 136 5.65 13.29 0.35
CA GLU A 136 6.05 14.23 1.40
C GLU A 136 5.45 13.82 2.76
N LYS A 137 6.25 14.01 3.82
CA LYS A 137 5.82 13.70 5.19
C LYS A 137 4.61 14.54 5.61
N GLY A 138 3.53 13.88 6.02
CA GLY A 138 2.31 14.55 6.50
C GLY A 138 1.43 15.11 5.38
N PHE A 139 1.76 14.86 4.11
CA PHE A 139 0.92 15.31 3.01
C PHE A 139 -0.33 14.44 2.86
N THR A 140 -1.50 15.05 2.87
CA THR A 140 -2.80 14.35 2.84
C THR A 140 -3.67 14.81 1.68
N GLY A 141 -3.20 15.36 0.61
CA GLY A 141 -3.99 15.77 -0.55
C GLY A 141 -5.40 16.33 -0.23
N TYR A 142 -6.12 16.80 -1.22
CA TYR A 142 -7.48 17.34 -1.03
C TYR A 142 -8.45 16.30 -0.41
N ASN A 143 -8.47 15.09 -0.95
CA ASN A 143 -9.39 14.04 -0.52
C ASN A 143 -9.10 13.49 0.89
N GLY A 144 -7.83 13.56 1.34
CA GLY A 144 -7.44 13.11 2.68
C GLY A 144 -7.87 14.08 3.80
N ARG A 145 -8.05 15.37 3.47
CA ARG A 145 -8.49 16.40 4.42
C ARG A 145 -10.00 16.34 4.67
N GLU A 146 -10.80 16.10 3.63
CA GLU A 146 -12.26 16.05 3.76
C GLU A 146 -12.75 14.88 4.64
N GLU A 147 -12.06 13.76 4.64
CA GLU A 147 -12.49 12.59 5.40
C GLU A 147 -11.86 12.48 6.80
N ASN A 148 -10.95 13.40 7.21
CA ASN A 148 -10.18 13.33 8.48
C ASN A 148 -9.52 11.96 8.77
N ARG A 149 -9.25 11.17 7.72
CA ARG A 149 -8.86 9.75 7.82
C ARG A 149 -7.46 9.45 7.35
N SER A 150 -6.64 10.46 7.04
CA SER A 150 -5.29 10.26 6.51
C SER A 150 -4.25 10.98 7.33
N THR A 151 -3.20 10.28 7.71
CA THR A 151 -2.06 10.85 8.46
C THR A 151 -1.01 11.47 7.56
N GLY A 152 -1.02 11.14 6.26
CA GLY A 152 0.02 11.54 5.30
C GLY A 152 1.38 10.88 5.56
N ILE A 153 1.42 9.82 6.39
CA ILE A 153 2.66 9.13 6.76
C ILE A 153 2.86 7.85 5.92
N GLY A 154 1.79 7.18 5.50
CA GLY A 154 1.88 5.87 4.85
C GLY A 154 2.73 5.88 3.57
N LEU A 155 2.42 6.71 2.57
CA LEU A 155 3.20 6.80 1.33
C LEU A 155 4.60 7.38 1.55
N TYR A 156 4.76 8.33 2.48
CA TYR A 156 6.08 8.80 2.89
C TYR A 156 6.97 7.64 3.37
N LEU A 157 6.44 6.77 4.22
CA LEU A 157 7.15 5.58 4.70
C LEU A 157 7.46 4.62 3.56
N CYS A 158 6.49 4.36 2.67
CA CYS A 158 6.73 3.53 1.48
C CYS A 158 7.92 4.04 0.67
N GLY A 159 7.98 5.34 0.37
CA GLY A 159 9.11 5.93 -0.35
C GLY A 159 10.44 5.80 0.39
N LYS A 160 10.44 5.99 1.71
CA LYS A 160 11.63 5.86 2.55
C LYS A 160 12.13 4.41 2.62
N ILE A 161 11.22 3.46 2.79
CA ILE A 161 11.53 2.02 2.85
C ILE A 161 12.05 1.53 1.50
N MET A 162 11.35 1.81 0.40
CA MET A 162 11.75 1.39 -0.94
C MET A 162 13.16 1.89 -1.28
N LYS A 163 13.47 3.15 -0.97
CA LYS A 163 14.82 3.71 -1.12
C LYS A 163 15.87 2.95 -0.30
N ARG A 164 15.53 2.53 0.92
CA ARG A 164 16.45 1.77 1.79
C ARG A 164 16.67 0.34 1.33
N LEU A 165 15.65 -0.26 0.69
CA LEU A 165 15.74 -1.59 0.09
C LEU A 165 16.43 -1.57 -1.29
N ASP A 166 16.86 -0.40 -1.76
CA ASP A 166 17.40 -0.19 -3.12
C ASP A 166 16.37 -0.54 -4.21
N HIS A 167 15.12 -0.23 -3.94
CA HIS A 167 13.96 -0.39 -4.82
C HIS A 167 13.38 0.98 -5.20
N GLY A 168 12.63 1.01 -6.31
CA GLY A 168 11.91 2.20 -6.76
C GLY A 168 10.41 2.14 -6.46
N ILE A 169 9.81 3.32 -6.25
CA ILE A 169 8.35 3.47 -6.18
C ILE A 169 7.91 4.68 -6.99
N ARG A 170 6.88 4.50 -7.80
CA ARG A 170 6.30 5.56 -8.63
C ARG A 170 4.78 5.45 -8.65
N ILE A 171 4.12 6.59 -8.79
CA ILE A 171 2.65 6.67 -8.86
C ILE A 171 2.24 7.39 -10.14
N GLU A 172 1.27 6.82 -10.84
CA GLU A 172 0.52 7.45 -11.90
C GLU A 172 -0.95 7.47 -11.48
N SER A 173 -1.61 8.60 -11.63
CA SER A 173 -3.02 8.73 -11.25
C SER A 173 -3.70 9.82 -12.05
N GLU A 174 -4.99 9.64 -12.27
CA GLU A 174 -5.86 10.64 -12.86
C GLU A 174 -7.16 10.70 -12.06
N LEU A 175 -7.58 11.92 -11.73
CA LEU A 175 -8.79 12.14 -10.94
C LEU A 175 -10.01 11.51 -11.63
N GLY A 176 -10.74 10.69 -10.90
CA GLY A 176 -11.91 9.95 -11.39
C GLY A 176 -11.60 8.66 -12.16
N LYS A 177 -10.33 8.33 -12.43
CA LYS A 177 -9.96 7.09 -13.15
C LYS A 177 -9.24 6.07 -12.27
N GLY A 178 -8.65 6.50 -11.16
CA GLY A 178 -7.93 5.64 -10.23
C GLY A 178 -6.43 5.90 -10.18
N THR A 179 -5.70 4.98 -9.54
CA THR A 179 -4.27 5.13 -9.26
C THR A 179 -3.54 3.85 -9.63
N LYS A 180 -2.34 3.99 -10.19
CA LYS A 180 -1.36 2.93 -10.42
C LYS A 180 -0.11 3.21 -9.61
N VAL A 181 0.24 2.27 -8.76
CA VAL A 181 1.50 2.29 -8.02
C VAL A 181 2.43 1.26 -8.64
N PHE A 182 3.62 1.69 -9.02
CA PHE A 182 4.68 0.86 -9.59
C PHE A 182 5.75 0.66 -8.55
N LEU A 183 6.05 -0.58 -8.23
CA LEU A 183 7.16 -1.00 -7.37
C LEU A 183 8.25 -1.60 -8.26
N GLU A 184 9.35 -0.89 -8.44
CA GLU A 184 10.51 -1.32 -9.22
C GLU A 184 11.42 -2.13 -8.29
N LEU A 185 11.36 -3.46 -8.40
CA LEU A 185 11.97 -4.42 -7.47
C LEU A 185 13.39 -4.85 -7.90
N GLY A 186 13.87 -4.36 -9.03
CA GLY A 186 15.23 -4.62 -9.49
C GLY A 186 16.24 -3.86 -8.63
N ARG A 187 17.21 -4.56 -8.02
CA ARG A 187 18.40 -3.89 -7.49
C ARG A 187 19.17 -3.27 -8.65
N LYS A 188 19.47 -1.98 -8.56
CA LYS A 188 20.51 -1.40 -9.38
C LYS A 188 21.79 -2.19 -9.05
N LYS A 189 22.39 -2.85 -10.05
CA LYS A 189 23.74 -3.42 -9.88
C LYS A 189 24.60 -2.30 -9.32
N MET A 190 25.04 -2.43 -8.07
CA MET A 190 26.15 -1.63 -7.59
C MET A 190 27.32 -2.08 -8.46
N ASP A 191 27.79 -1.19 -9.33
CA ASP A 191 29.09 -1.34 -9.94
C ASP A 191 30.10 -1.36 -8.79
N LEU A 192 30.55 -2.57 -8.46
CA LEU A 192 31.70 -2.79 -7.57
C LEU A 192 32.94 -2.35 -8.37
N TYR A 193 33.34 -1.13 -8.13
CA TYR A 193 34.70 -0.67 -8.44
C TYR A 193 35.58 -0.76 -7.19
#